data_6023a389a63767bafd3f21edf71f5265
#
_entry.id   6023a389a63767bafd3f21edf71f5265
#
_cell.length_a   1.000
_cell.length_b   1.000
_cell.length_c   1.000
_cell.angle_alpha   90.00
_cell.angle_beta   90.00
_cell.angle_gamma   90.00
#
_symmetry.space_group_name_H-M   'P 1'
#
loop_
_entity.id
_entity.type
_entity.pdbx_description
1 polymer ?
#
loop_
_entity_poly.entity_id
_entity_poly.type
_entity_poly.pdbx_seq_one_letter_code
_entity_poly.pdbx_strand_id
1 'polypeptide(L)'
;MLKEKISTFIDRVRSIDGVAACALISRDGIIAGKFFDRDMNEPWFGALSATILASAESVGSIVRMKSMESVIIRSRETSTIIMGAGDNFLIAAILKDNVDSTKVSSLMLAVAKDIGEAM
;
A
#
# COMPACT_ATOMS: atom_id res chain seq x y z
N MET A 1 -3.55 4.87 -21.03
CA MET A 1 -4.11 6.00 -20.30
C MET A 1 -3.86 5.82 -18.81
N LEU A 2 -3.71 6.90 -18.08
CA LEU A 2 -3.41 6.83 -16.63
C LEU A 2 -4.50 6.09 -15.86
N LYS A 3 -5.77 6.40 -16.12
CA LYS A 3 -6.89 5.75 -15.45
C LYS A 3 -6.89 4.23 -15.65
N GLU A 4 -6.55 3.77 -16.83
CA GLU A 4 -6.49 2.35 -17.15
C GLU A 4 -5.31 1.67 -16.45
N LYS A 5 -4.16 2.35 -16.37
CA LYS A 5 -3.00 1.85 -15.62
C LYS A 5 -3.32 1.69 -14.15
N ILE A 6 -3.97 2.68 -13.56
CA ILE A 6 -4.39 2.65 -12.15
C ILE A 6 -5.30 1.46 -11.91
N SER A 7 -6.32 1.29 -12.75
CA SER A 7 -7.26 0.17 -12.63
C SER A 7 -6.55 -1.17 -12.73
N THR A 8 -5.60 -1.30 -13.64
CA THR A 8 -4.83 -2.53 -13.81
C THR A 8 -4.00 -2.84 -12.56
N PHE A 9 -3.35 -1.84 -11.98
CA PHE A 9 -2.56 -2.04 -10.76
C PHE A 9 -3.44 -2.40 -9.57
N ILE A 10 -4.59 -1.75 -9.42
CA ILE A 10 -5.55 -2.12 -8.38
C ILE A 10 -6.01 -3.57 -8.55
N ASP A 11 -6.32 -3.99 -9.77
CA ASP A 11 -6.71 -5.38 -10.03
C ASP A 11 -5.60 -6.36 -9.66
N ARG A 12 -4.35 -6.01 -9.91
CA ARG A 12 -3.22 -6.85 -9.54
C ARG A 12 -3.10 -7.01 -8.02
N VAL A 13 -3.23 -5.92 -7.27
CA VAL A 13 -3.12 -5.96 -5.81
C VAL A 13 -4.30 -6.73 -5.21
N ARG A 14 -5.52 -6.42 -5.65
CA ARG A 14 -6.70 -7.09 -5.11
C ARG A 14 -6.74 -8.58 -5.42
N SER A 15 -6.04 -9.01 -6.46
CA SER A 15 -5.96 -10.42 -6.86
C SER A 15 -4.96 -11.22 -6.03
N ILE A 16 -4.12 -10.58 -5.23
CA ILE A 16 -3.22 -11.27 -4.33
C ILE A 16 -4.07 -11.97 -3.27
N ASP A 17 -3.84 -13.29 -3.12
CA ASP A 17 -4.58 -14.07 -2.13
C ASP A 17 -4.36 -13.51 -0.73
N GLY A 18 -5.46 -13.23 -0.03
CA GLY A 18 -5.42 -12.65 1.31
C GLY A 18 -5.71 -11.16 1.38
N VAL A 19 -5.74 -10.46 0.25
CA VAL A 19 -6.08 -9.02 0.24
C VAL A 19 -7.59 -8.86 0.24
N ALA A 20 -8.11 -8.14 1.26
CA ALA A 20 -9.54 -7.83 1.38
C ALA A 20 -9.88 -6.49 0.73
N ALA A 21 -8.97 -5.52 0.83
CA ALA A 21 -9.18 -4.17 0.30
C ALA A 21 -7.83 -3.55 -0.01
N CYS A 22 -7.79 -2.64 -0.96
CA CYS A 22 -6.54 -1.97 -1.31
C CYS A 22 -6.78 -0.61 -1.93
N ALA A 23 -5.74 0.21 -1.93
CA ALA A 23 -5.77 1.53 -2.53
C ALA A 23 -4.40 1.91 -3.09
N LEU A 24 -4.42 2.65 -4.19
CA LEU A 24 -3.25 3.36 -4.72
C LEU A 24 -3.42 4.82 -4.31
N ILE A 25 -2.43 5.35 -3.61
CA ILE A 25 -2.51 6.65 -2.95
C ILE A 25 -1.31 7.50 -3.40
N SER A 26 -1.53 8.77 -3.70
CA SER A 26 -0.43 9.68 -3.97
C SER A 26 0.33 10.00 -2.69
N ARG A 27 1.56 10.48 -2.83
CA ARG A 27 2.40 10.79 -1.64
C ARG A 27 1.81 11.90 -0.77
N ASP A 28 0.93 12.73 -1.31
CA ASP A 28 0.21 13.75 -0.55
C ASP A 28 -1.13 13.27 0.00
N GLY A 29 -1.42 11.98 -0.10
CA GLY A 29 -2.53 11.36 0.62
C GLY A 29 -3.84 11.26 -0.15
N ILE A 30 -3.83 11.51 -1.45
CA ILE A 30 -5.04 11.45 -2.29
C ILE A 30 -5.17 10.03 -2.88
N ILE A 31 -6.33 9.43 -2.69
CA ILE A 31 -6.61 8.11 -3.25
C ILE A 31 -6.83 8.24 -4.77
N ALA A 32 -5.96 7.60 -5.55
CA ALA A 32 -6.03 7.61 -7.00
C ALA A 32 -6.84 6.42 -7.55
N GLY A 33 -6.82 5.31 -6.84
CA GLY A 33 -7.58 4.11 -7.19
C GLY A 33 -7.80 3.26 -5.97
N LYS A 34 -8.85 2.44 -5.99
CA LYS A 34 -9.23 1.67 -4.80
C LYS A 34 -10.09 0.47 -5.15
N PHE A 35 -10.05 -0.50 -4.22
CA PHE A 35 -11.04 -1.55 -4.09
C PHE A 35 -11.30 -1.76 -2.59
N PHE A 36 -12.46 -1.34 -2.09
CA PHE A 36 -12.81 -1.47 -0.68
C PHE A 36 -14.00 -2.41 -0.52
N ASP A 37 -13.88 -3.28 0.47
CA ASP A 37 -14.91 -4.27 0.83
C ASP A 37 -15.79 -3.79 1.99
N ARG A 38 -15.59 -2.55 2.45
CA ARG A 38 -16.26 -2.00 3.63
C ARG A 38 -16.37 -0.49 3.54
N ASP A 39 -17.30 0.07 4.32
CA ASP A 39 -17.37 1.51 4.50
C ASP A 39 -16.25 1.97 5.42
N MET A 40 -15.61 3.07 5.06
CA MET A 40 -14.58 3.69 5.87
C MET A 40 -14.43 5.16 5.47
N ASN A 41 -13.76 5.93 6.30
CA ASN A 41 -13.42 7.30 5.96
C ASN A 41 -12.22 7.29 5.00
N GLU A 42 -12.50 7.26 3.70
CA GLU A 42 -11.48 7.12 2.66
C GLU A 42 -10.48 8.27 2.63
N PRO A 43 -10.91 9.55 2.71
CA PRO A 43 -9.94 10.65 2.74
C PRO A 43 -8.96 10.55 3.91
N TRP A 44 -9.44 10.18 5.09
CA TRP A 44 -8.58 9.98 6.25
C TRP A 44 -7.64 8.77 6.07
N PHE A 45 -8.16 7.70 5.50
CA PHE A 45 -7.34 6.51 5.23
C PHE A 45 -6.16 6.86 4.32
N GLY A 46 -6.41 7.59 3.24
CA GLY A 46 -5.35 8.02 2.32
C GLY A 46 -4.34 8.95 2.99
N ALA A 47 -4.83 9.96 3.68
CA ALA A 47 -3.96 10.95 4.35
C ALA A 47 -3.08 10.30 5.42
N LEU A 48 -3.67 9.45 6.26
CA LEU A 48 -2.92 8.80 7.34
C LEU A 48 -1.94 7.75 6.81
N SER A 49 -2.32 7.01 5.77
CA SER A 49 -1.40 6.04 5.15
C SER A 49 -0.16 6.73 4.59
N ALA A 50 -0.34 7.86 3.91
CA ALA A 50 0.78 8.64 3.41
C ALA A 50 1.65 9.19 4.54
N THR A 51 1.03 9.66 5.62
CA THR A 51 1.74 10.18 6.80
C THR A 51 2.55 9.08 7.49
N ILE A 52 1.96 7.91 7.66
CA ILE A 52 2.64 6.76 8.28
C ILE A 52 3.88 6.37 7.47
N LEU A 53 3.72 6.26 6.16
CA LEU A 53 4.84 5.89 5.29
C LEU A 53 5.95 6.93 5.33
N ALA A 54 5.61 8.22 5.22
CA ALA A 54 6.59 9.30 5.27
C ALA A 54 7.35 9.30 6.59
N SER A 55 6.65 9.10 7.71
CA SER A 55 7.26 9.01 9.03
C SER A 55 8.20 7.80 9.13
N ALA A 56 7.77 6.65 8.62
CA ALA A 56 8.59 5.45 8.63
C ALA A 56 9.84 5.62 7.77
N GLU A 57 9.73 6.24 6.62
CA GLU A 57 10.87 6.54 5.75
C GLU A 57 11.86 7.46 6.44
N SER A 58 11.36 8.45 7.18
CA SER A 58 12.21 9.36 7.97
C SER A 58 12.96 8.62 9.09
N VAL A 59 12.27 7.73 9.79
CA VAL A 59 12.92 6.89 10.82
C VAL A 59 13.99 6.02 10.16
N GLY A 60 13.67 5.40 9.04
CA GLY A 60 14.61 4.57 8.28
C GLY A 60 15.88 5.35 7.91
N SER A 61 15.71 6.59 7.46
CA SER A 61 16.82 7.47 7.11
C SER A 61 17.71 7.76 8.31
N ILE A 62 17.12 8.02 9.48
CA ILE A 62 17.88 8.30 10.72
C ILE A 62 18.75 7.11 11.11
N VAL A 63 18.23 5.89 10.99
CA VAL A 63 18.96 4.68 11.35
C VAL A 63 19.76 4.11 10.18
N ARG A 64 19.84 4.84 9.08
CA ARG A 64 20.59 4.48 7.86
C ARG A 64 20.12 3.16 7.27
N MET A 65 18.82 2.92 7.33
CA MET A 65 18.20 1.76 6.71
C MET A 65 18.20 1.95 5.19
N LYS A 66 18.63 0.92 4.47
CA LYS A 66 18.58 0.92 3.01
C LYS A 66 17.36 0.15 2.54
N SER A 67 16.69 0.65 1.50
CA SER A 67 15.62 -0.08 0.82
C SER A 67 14.49 -0.50 1.76
N MET A 68 13.93 0.45 2.52
CA MET A 68 12.76 0.17 3.35
C MET A 68 11.63 -0.32 2.45
N GLU A 69 11.09 -1.50 2.73
CA GLU A 69 10.09 -2.12 1.88
C GLU A 69 8.66 -1.78 2.26
N SER A 70 8.34 -1.84 3.54
CA SER A 70 6.95 -1.69 3.96
C SER A 70 6.80 -1.31 5.41
N VAL A 71 5.60 -0.82 5.73
CA VAL A 71 5.13 -0.67 7.10
C VAL A 71 3.97 -1.65 7.27
N ILE A 72 3.97 -2.41 8.33
CA ILE A 72 2.89 -3.35 8.63
C ILE A 72 2.25 -2.96 9.95
N ILE A 73 0.96 -2.64 9.88
CA ILE A 73 0.15 -2.37 11.06
C ILE A 73 -0.55 -3.68 11.41
N ARG A 74 -0.21 -4.24 12.56
CA ARG A 74 -0.69 -5.57 12.93
C ARG A 74 -1.59 -5.51 14.16
N SER A 75 -2.78 -6.08 14.03
CA SER A 75 -3.63 -6.40 15.15
C SER A 75 -3.59 -7.91 15.42
N ARG A 76 -4.39 -8.37 16.36
CA ARG A 76 -4.41 -9.79 16.70
C ARG A 76 -4.88 -10.66 15.53
N GLU A 77 -5.90 -10.21 14.79
CA GLU A 77 -6.54 -10.98 13.73
C GLU A 77 -6.11 -10.57 12.34
N THR A 78 -5.73 -9.31 12.13
CA THR A 78 -5.54 -8.76 10.78
C THR A 78 -4.35 -7.83 10.71
N SER A 79 -3.95 -7.51 9.50
CA SER A 79 -2.85 -6.58 9.22
C SER A 79 -3.22 -5.64 8.08
N THR A 80 -2.60 -4.48 8.08
CA THR A 80 -2.62 -3.55 6.96
C THR A 80 -1.18 -3.29 6.54
N ILE A 81 -0.90 -3.42 5.25
CA ILE A 81 0.45 -3.22 4.71
C ILE A 81 0.45 -1.92 3.91
N ILE A 82 1.44 -1.07 4.17
CA ILE A 82 1.64 0.18 3.44
C ILE A 82 3.05 0.14 2.86
N MET A 83 3.20 0.36 1.55
CA MET A 83 4.51 0.40 0.93
C MET A 83 4.60 1.46 -0.15
N GLY A 84 5.77 2.03 -0.30
CA GLY A 84 6.03 2.98 -1.38
C GLY A 84 6.03 2.31 -2.74
N ALA A 85 5.55 3.02 -3.73
CA ALA A 85 5.48 2.56 -5.11
C ALA A 85 6.06 3.66 -6.01
N GLY A 86 7.38 3.77 -6.00
CA GLY A 86 8.10 4.87 -6.63
C GLY A 86 8.01 6.16 -5.82
N ASP A 87 8.37 7.27 -6.46
CA ASP A 87 8.45 8.56 -5.78
C ASP A 87 7.09 9.23 -5.61
N ASN A 88 6.11 8.84 -6.40
CA ASN A 88 4.85 9.56 -6.50
C ASN A 88 3.67 8.87 -5.81
N PHE A 89 3.77 7.57 -5.56
CA PHE A 89 2.66 6.77 -5.06
C PHE A 89 3.06 5.84 -3.91
N LEU A 90 2.04 5.34 -3.26
CA LEU A 90 2.14 4.24 -2.31
C LEU A 90 0.93 3.32 -2.50
N ILE A 91 1.04 2.09 -2.05
CA ILE A 91 -0.08 1.18 -1.99
C ILE A 91 -0.35 0.78 -0.55
N ALA A 92 -1.63 0.65 -0.22
CA ALA A 92 -2.07 0.17 1.07
C ALA A 92 -3.01 -1.00 0.83
N ALA A 93 -2.84 -2.07 1.60
CA ALA A 93 -3.67 -3.26 1.50
C ALA A 93 -4.12 -3.69 2.88
N ILE A 94 -5.43 -3.89 3.02
CA ILE A 94 -6.04 -4.44 4.22
C ILE A 94 -6.20 -5.93 3.98
N LEU A 95 -5.67 -6.75 4.87
CA LEU A 95 -5.68 -8.20 4.70
C LEU A 95 -6.92 -8.82 5.33
N LYS A 96 -7.30 -9.99 4.81
CA LYS A 96 -8.30 -10.84 5.45
C LYS A 96 -7.75 -11.35 6.78
N ASP A 97 -8.65 -11.83 7.65
CA ASP A 97 -8.25 -12.34 8.95
C ASP A 97 -7.32 -13.55 8.81
N ASN A 98 -6.32 -13.61 9.71
CA ASN A 98 -5.39 -14.74 9.82
C ASN A 98 -4.56 -15.02 8.56
N VAL A 99 -4.28 -13.98 7.78
CA VAL A 99 -3.43 -14.08 6.59
C VAL A 99 -1.99 -13.75 6.96
N ASP A 100 -1.05 -14.48 6.37
CA ASP A 100 0.38 -14.22 6.53
C ASP A 100 0.77 -12.94 5.79
N SER A 101 1.03 -11.88 6.55
CA SER A 101 1.39 -10.58 5.98
C SER A 101 2.73 -10.60 5.25
N THR A 102 3.65 -11.45 5.64
CA THR A 102 4.97 -11.55 4.98
C THR A 102 4.82 -12.02 3.53
N LYS A 103 3.98 -13.03 3.32
CA LYS A 103 3.74 -13.57 1.98
C LYS A 103 3.06 -12.53 1.08
N VAL A 104 2.04 -11.86 1.59
CA VAL A 104 1.32 -10.82 0.84
C VAL A 104 2.26 -9.66 0.54
N SER A 105 3.06 -9.24 1.51
CA SER A 105 4.02 -8.15 1.34
C SER A 105 5.02 -8.45 0.21
N SER A 106 5.52 -9.68 0.13
CA SER A 106 6.42 -10.09 -0.94
C SER A 106 5.78 -9.98 -2.32
N LEU A 107 4.51 -10.39 -2.44
CA LEU A 107 3.79 -10.31 -3.71
C LEU A 107 3.46 -8.84 -4.07
N MET A 108 3.11 -8.03 -3.08
CA MET A 108 2.85 -6.61 -3.28
C MET A 108 4.10 -5.87 -3.77
N LEU A 109 5.27 -6.27 -3.31
CA LEU A 109 6.53 -5.58 -3.65
C LEU A 109 6.77 -5.56 -5.16
N ALA A 110 6.47 -6.64 -5.85
CA ALA A 110 6.60 -6.69 -7.30
C ALA A 110 5.66 -5.70 -7.98
N VAL A 111 4.42 -5.59 -7.50
CA VAL A 111 3.46 -4.64 -8.05
C VAL A 111 3.91 -3.20 -7.76
N ALA A 112 4.38 -2.94 -6.55
CA ALA A 112 4.87 -1.62 -6.16
C ALA A 112 6.03 -1.17 -7.05
N LYS A 113 6.95 -2.07 -7.36
CA LYS A 113 8.07 -1.79 -8.25
C LYS A 113 7.58 -1.43 -9.65
N ASP A 114 6.62 -2.17 -10.18
CA ASP A 114 6.07 -1.89 -11.50
C ASP A 114 5.34 -0.55 -11.55
N ILE A 115 4.62 -0.20 -10.50
CA ILE A 115 3.98 1.11 -10.37
C ILE A 115 5.03 2.21 -10.44
N GLY A 116 6.12 2.07 -9.68
CA GLY A 116 7.19 3.04 -9.64
C GLY A 116 7.85 3.26 -11.00
N GLU A 117 7.97 2.20 -11.80
CA GLU A 117 8.54 2.28 -13.15
C GLU A 117 7.57 2.89 -14.16
N ALA A 118 6.26 2.68 -13.98
CA ALA A 118 5.23 3.12 -14.92
C ALA A 118 4.69 4.51 -14.61
N MET A 119 4.84 4.99 -13.43
CA MET A 119 4.22 6.20 -12.92
C MET A 119 5.20 6.99 -12.07
#